data_20be01180ad92a3542eda638124bc19b
#
_entry.id   20be01180ad92a3542eda638124bc19b
#
_cell.length_a   1.000
_cell.length_b   1.000
_cell.length_c   1.000
_cell.angle_alpha   90.00
_cell.angle_beta   90.00
_cell.angle_gamma   90.00
#
_symmetry.space_group_name_H-M   'P 1'
#
loop_
_entity.id
_entity.type
_entity.pdbx_description
1 polymer ?
#
loop_
_entity_poly.entity_id
_entity_poly.type
_entity_poly.pdbx_seq_one_letter_code
_entity_poly.pdbx_strand_id
1 'polypeptide(L)'
;MAADPDILITPSTNDPQILFRGSGAIDAALELNVMSSYQSATGSGTALLFEGEEGLLFGITDNLSSGTIFSVADITGLPSIEVNADGEVKLAEYGTNVTIFTGLKTPIESNTDGATVTFDLDASSTHTVTLGGNRTLALSNADAGQKFIIRLVQDATGSRTVSWFSTIKWPGGVTPTLTTTANKTDVFGFICTSAGNYDGFVLGYNL
;
A
#
# COMPACT_ATOMS: atom_id res chain seq x y z
N MET A 1 -3.03 12.25 -48.02
CA MET A 1 -3.43 11.26 -46.99
C MET A 1 -4.90 11.53 -46.74
N ALA A 2 -5.78 10.56 -46.95
CA ALA A 2 -7.17 10.68 -46.53
C ALA A 2 -7.16 10.73 -45.01
N ALA A 3 -7.84 11.71 -44.42
CA ALA A 3 -8.04 11.76 -42.97
C ALA A 3 -8.81 10.50 -42.57
N ASP A 4 -8.28 9.76 -41.63
CA ASP A 4 -9.00 8.65 -40.97
C ASP A 4 -10.26 9.22 -40.35
N PRO A 5 -11.45 8.68 -40.59
CA PRO A 5 -12.70 9.24 -40.07
C PRO A 5 -12.79 8.93 -38.57
N ASP A 6 -12.35 9.87 -37.74
CA ASP A 6 -12.56 9.85 -36.31
C ASP A 6 -14.01 10.10 -35.95
N ILE A 7 -14.50 9.47 -34.90
CA ILE A 7 -15.81 9.81 -34.31
C ILE A 7 -15.58 11.01 -33.40
N LEU A 8 -16.01 12.20 -33.88
CA LEU A 8 -15.99 13.41 -33.08
C LEU A 8 -17.37 13.63 -32.44
N ILE A 9 -17.43 13.61 -31.12
CA ILE A 9 -18.63 13.94 -30.34
C ILE A 9 -18.41 15.34 -29.76
N THR A 10 -19.13 16.34 -30.31
CA THR A 10 -19.05 17.72 -29.86
C THR A 10 -20.36 18.10 -29.15
N PRO A 11 -20.35 18.36 -27.84
CA PRO A 11 -21.57 18.80 -27.13
C PRO A 11 -21.91 20.22 -27.54
N SER A 12 -23.20 20.55 -27.57
CA SER A 12 -23.67 21.90 -27.84
C SER A 12 -23.66 22.80 -26.61
N THR A 13 -23.80 22.27 -25.41
CA THR A 13 -23.95 23.05 -24.17
C THR A 13 -23.34 22.43 -22.92
N ASN A 14 -22.95 21.14 -22.92
CA ASN A 14 -22.44 20.42 -21.77
C ASN A 14 -21.21 19.56 -22.16
N ASP A 15 -20.58 18.94 -21.18
CA ASP A 15 -19.53 17.97 -21.41
C ASP A 15 -19.99 16.82 -22.32
N PRO A 16 -19.14 16.26 -23.20
CA PRO A 16 -19.53 15.22 -24.13
C PRO A 16 -19.91 13.94 -23.40
N GLN A 17 -21.03 13.35 -23.79
CA GLN A 17 -21.58 12.13 -23.21
C GLN A 17 -21.88 11.10 -24.29
N ILE A 18 -21.64 9.83 -24.00
CA ILE A 18 -22.18 8.70 -24.74
C ILE A 18 -23.13 7.96 -23.81
N LEU A 19 -24.41 8.00 -24.14
CA LEU A 19 -25.46 7.42 -23.32
C LEU A 19 -25.94 6.10 -23.91
N PHE A 20 -25.83 5.03 -23.16
CA PHE A 20 -26.36 3.72 -23.51
C PHE A 20 -27.68 3.47 -22.77
N ARG A 21 -28.79 3.46 -23.49
CA ARG A 21 -30.12 3.24 -22.92
C ARG A 21 -30.68 1.89 -23.34
N GLY A 22 -31.26 1.16 -22.40
CA GLY A 22 -32.08 -0.02 -22.70
C GLY A 22 -33.42 0.36 -23.33
N SER A 23 -34.01 -0.54 -24.11
CA SER A 23 -35.33 -0.37 -24.73
C SER A 23 -36.53 -0.69 -23.82
N GLY A 24 -36.30 -0.93 -22.53
CA GLY A 24 -37.33 -1.32 -21.55
C GLY A 24 -37.80 -0.15 -20.68
N ALA A 25 -38.89 -0.36 -19.94
CA ALA A 25 -39.56 0.65 -19.10
C ALA A 25 -38.76 1.03 -17.81
N ILE A 26 -37.59 0.46 -17.61
CA ILE A 26 -36.67 0.83 -16.54
C ILE A 26 -35.48 1.50 -17.22
N ASP A 27 -35.38 2.80 -17.08
CA ASP A 27 -34.31 3.65 -17.66
C ASP A 27 -32.97 3.45 -16.91
N ALA A 28 -32.44 2.25 -16.87
CA ALA A 28 -31.06 2.05 -16.48
C ALA A 28 -30.14 2.58 -17.58
N ALA A 29 -29.54 3.74 -17.36
CA ALA A 29 -28.58 4.35 -18.27
C ALA A 29 -27.16 4.10 -17.78
N LEU A 30 -26.31 3.63 -18.68
CA LEU A 30 -24.85 3.69 -18.51
C LEU A 30 -24.35 4.88 -19.29
N GLU A 31 -23.68 5.80 -18.62
CA GLU A 31 -23.12 7.00 -19.22
C GLU A 31 -21.60 6.95 -19.25
N LEU A 32 -21.02 7.34 -20.37
CA LEU A 32 -19.60 7.65 -20.52
C LEU A 32 -19.49 9.17 -20.59
N ASN A 33 -18.99 9.78 -19.52
CA ASN A 33 -18.84 11.22 -19.40
C ASN A 33 -17.36 11.61 -19.43
N VAL A 34 -17.04 12.63 -20.25
CA VAL A 34 -15.76 13.34 -20.18
C VAL A 34 -16.02 14.71 -19.59
N MET A 35 -15.61 14.92 -18.36
CA MET A 35 -15.86 16.16 -17.64
C MET A 35 -14.60 17.04 -17.64
N SER A 36 -14.75 18.29 -18.10
CA SER A 36 -13.64 19.27 -18.15
C SER A 36 -13.31 19.87 -16.77
N SER A 37 -14.20 19.69 -15.78
CA SER A 37 -14.04 20.26 -14.44
C SER A 37 -14.64 19.34 -13.38
N TYR A 38 -14.17 18.10 -13.32
CA TYR A 38 -14.59 17.17 -12.27
C TYR A 38 -14.02 17.61 -10.92
N GLN A 39 -14.91 17.77 -9.94
CA GLN A 39 -14.53 18.01 -8.55
C GLN A 39 -14.78 16.74 -7.74
N SER A 40 -13.74 15.95 -7.51
CA SER A 40 -13.80 14.91 -6.50
C SER A 40 -13.59 15.51 -5.10
N ALA A 41 -13.85 14.74 -4.05
CA ALA A 41 -13.57 15.16 -2.68
C ALA A 41 -12.08 15.52 -2.43
N THR A 42 -11.18 15.12 -3.33
CA THR A 42 -9.73 15.22 -3.21
C THR A 42 -9.05 16.06 -4.31
N GLY A 43 -9.79 16.60 -5.29
CA GLY A 43 -9.18 17.41 -6.35
C GLY A 43 -10.15 17.78 -7.47
N SER A 44 -9.70 18.66 -8.37
CA SER A 44 -10.41 19.04 -9.60
C SER A 44 -9.52 18.75 -10.79
N GLY A 45 -10.10 18.24 -11.88
CA GLY A 45 -9.39 17.93 -13.12
C GLY A 45 -10.35 17.42 -14.18
N THR A 46 -9.82 17.09 -15.36
CA THR A 46 -10.57 16.37 -16.38
C THR A 46 -10.72 14.91 -15.97
N ALA A 47 -11.88 14.32 -16.16
CA ALA A 47 -12.14 12.95 -15.81
C ALA A 47 -12.89 12.21 -16.93
N LEU A 48 -12.56 10.94 -17.08
CA LEU A 48 -13.35 9.98 -17.81
C LEU A 48 -14.14 9.15 -16.78
N LEU A 49 -15.46 9.30 -16.78
CA LEU A 49 -16.34 8.69 -15.79
C LEU A 49 -17.31 7.72 -16.46
N PHE A 50 -17.53 6.59 -15.80
CA PHE A 50 -18.63 5.67 -16.10
C PHE A 50 -19.62 5.76 -14.94
N GLU A 51 -20.81 6.24 -15.23
CA GLU A 51 -21.85 6.46 -14.23
C GLU A 51 -23.07 5.57 -14.55
N GLY A 52 -23.69 5.07 -13.52
CA GLY A 52 -24.96 4.35 -13.57
C GLY A 52 -26.05 5.15 -12.87
N GLU A 53 -27.26 4.58 -12.78
CA GLU A 53 -28.41 5.20 -12.11
C GLU A 53 -28.11 5.53 -10.62
N GLU A 54 -27.31 4.69 -9.96
CA GLU A 54 -26.96 4.80 -8.54
C GLU A 54 -25.69 5.66 -8.29
N GLY A 55 -25.01 6.17 -9.35
CA GLY A 55 -23.83 7.02 -9.26
C GLY A 55 -22.61 6.49 -9.99
N LEU A 56 -21.42 6.96 -9.55
CA LEU A 56 -20.13 6.63 -10.18
C LEU A 56 -19.80 5.13 -9.99
N LEU A 57 -19.58 4.45 -11.12
CA LEU A 57 -19.10 3.04 -11.15
C LEU A 57 -17.57 2.97 -11.24
N PHE A 58 -16.99 3.85 -12.07
CA PHE A 58 -15.57 3.81 -12.41
C PHE A 58 -15.13 5.19 -12.90
N GLY A 59 -13.96 5.64 -12.48
CA GLY A 59 -13.43 6.93 -12.89
C GLY A 59 -11.91 6.95 -13.04
N ILE A 60 -11.44 7.73 -14.02
CA ILE A 60 -10.03 8.05 -14.20
C ILE A 60 -9.92 9.56 -14.33
N THR A 61 -9.00 10.18 -13.59
CA THR A 61 -8.71 11.61 -13.72
C THR A 61 -7.34 11.81 -14.37
N ASP A 62 -7.14 12.97 -14.99
CA ASP A 62 -5.85 13.36 -15.58
C ASP A 62 -4.93 14.08 -14.57
N ASN A 63 -5.39 14.30 -13.35
CA ASN A 63 -4.58 14.91 -12.30
C ASN A 63 -3.61 13.88 -11.69
N LEU A 64 -2.41 13.79 -12.25
CA LEU A 64 -1.34 12.91 -11.77
C LEU A 64 -0.49 13.54 -10.66
N SER A 65 -0.79 14.75 -10.22
CA SER A 65 0.00 15.47 -9.23
C SER A 65 -0.57 15.40 -7.82
N SER A 66 -1.86 15.15 -7.67
CA SER A 66 -2.52 15.05 -6.36
C SER A 66 -3.89 14.39 -6.46
N GLY A 67 -4.31 13.76 -5.36
CA GLY A 67 -5.63 13.14 -5.24
C GLY A 67 -5.74 11.79 -5.95
N THR A 68 -6.97 11.34 -6.13
CA THR A 68 -7.30 10.03 -6.73
C THR A 68 -7.24 10.11 -8.26
N ILE A 69 -6.44 9.24 -8.87
CA ILE A 69 -6.33 9.13 -10.34
C ILE A 69 -7.22 8.04 -10.93
N PHE A 70 -7.62 7.05 -10.11
CA PHE A 70 -8.49 5.95 -10.50
C PHE A 70 -9.33 5.51 -9.32
N SER A 71 -10.63 5.29 -9.53
CA SER A 71 -11.49 4.73 -8.49
C SER A 71 -12.57 3.82 -9.06
N VAL A 72 -12.96 2.83 -8.26
CA VAL A 72 -14.16 2.02 -8.43
C VAL A 72 -15.00 2.17 -7.19
N ALA A 73 -16.19 2.72 -7.33
CA ALA A 73 -17.10 2.99 -6.23
C ALA A 73 -18.13 1.86 -6.03
N ASP A 74 -18.68 1.80 -4.84
CA ASP A 74 -19.87 0.99 -4.54
C ASP A 74 -21.17 1.74 -4.87
N ILE A 75 -22.32 1.10 -4.60
CA ILE A 75 -23.66 1.69 -4.84
C ILE A 75 -23.90 2.99 -4.07
N THR A 76 -23.16 3.26 -3.01
CA THR A 76 -23.28 4.49 -2.21
C THR A 76 -22.37 5.62 -2.70
N GLY A 77 -21.58 5.36 -3.76
CA GLY A 77 -20.59 6.28 -4.29
C GLY A 77 -19.27 6.31 -3.49
N LEU A 78 -19.08 5.43 -2.50
CA LEU A 78 -17.83 5.31 -1.76
C LEU A 78 -16.84 4.41 -2.48
N PRO A 79 -15.55 4.79 -2.56
CA PRO A 79 -14.55 3.99 -3.24
C PRO A 79 -14.31 2.63 -2.57
N SER A 80 -14.42 1.56 -3.35
CA SER A 80 -13.96 0.22 -2.98
C SER A 80 -12.51 -0.03 -3.38
N ILE A 81 -12.04 0.65 -4.42
CA ILE A 81 -10.64 0.68 -4.88
C ILE A 81 -10.29 2.11 -5.21
N GLU A 82 -9.18 2.61 -4.72
CA GLU A 82 -8.59 3.88 -5.13
C GLU A 82 -7.11 3.72 -5.46
N VAL A 83 -6.65 4.44 -6.47
CA VAL A 83 -5.24 4.66 -6.78
C VAL A 83 -4.98 6.15 -6.71
N ASN A 84 -4.09 6.56 -5.85
CA ASN A 84 -3.73 7.96 -5.64
C ASN A 84 -2.50 8.37 -6.44
N ALA A 85 -2.35 9.67 -6.69
CA ALA A 85 -1.25 10.23 -7.46
C ALA A 85 0.13 10.03 -6.81
N ASP A 86 0.19 9.82 -5.49
CA ASP A 86 1.39 9.46 -4.73
C ASP A 86 1.79 7.98 -4.85
N GLY A 87 0.97 7.18 -5.56
CA GLY A 87 1.19 5.75 -5.75
C GLY A 87 0.53 4.86 -4.68
N GLU A 88 -0.16 5.43 -3.69
CA GLU A 88 -0.93 4.64 -2.74
C GLU A 88 -2.12 3.96 -3.43
N VAL A 89 -2.33 2.67 -3.13
CA VAL A 89 -3.51 1.92 -3.55
C VAL A 89 -4.31 1.52 -2.32
N LYS A 90 -5.51 2.07 -2.19
CA LYS A 90 -6.44 1.75 -1.11
C LYS A 90 -7.44 0.70 -1.56
N LEU A 91 -7.65 -0.31 -0.73
CA LEU A 91 -8.63 -1.36 -0.94
C LEU A 91 -9.62 -1.38 0.22
N ALA A 92 -10.90 -1.21 -0.07
CA ALA A 92 -12.00 -1.23 0.90
C ALA A 92 -11.82 -0.27 2.10
N GLU A 93 -11.31 0.95 1.86
CA GLU A 93 -11.12 1.96 2.93
C GLU A 93 -12.42 2.20 3.71
N TYR A 94 -13.56 2.22 3.01
CA TYR A 94 -14.90 2.39 3.61
C TYR A 94 -15.68 1.07 3.71
N GLY A 95 -15.06 -0.05 3.31
CA GLY A 95 -15.67 -1.37 3.37
C GLY A 95 -15.39 -2.10 4.69
N THR A 96 -15.81 -3.36 4.74
CA THR A 96 -15.64 -4.20 5.93
C THR A 96 -14.44 -5.12 5.85
N ASN A 97 -14.11 -5.63 4.66
CA ASN A 97 -13.06 -6.63 4.48
C ASN A 97 -12.45 -6.60 3.08
N VAL A 98 -11.17 -6.96 3.01
CA VAL A 98 -10.49 -7.40 1.79
C VAL A 98 -10.22 -8.89 1.92
N THR A 99 -10.83 -9.72 1.06
CA THR A 99 -10.58 -11.16 1.05
C THR A 99 -9.60 -11.53 -0.05
N ILE A 100 -8.49 -12.14 0.32
CA ILE A 100 -7.46 -12.64 -0.61
C ILE A 100 -7.54 -14.16 -0.62
N PHE A 101 -7.98 -14.76 -1.73
CA PHE A 101 -8.15 -16.22 -1.86
C PHE A 101 -6.84 -16.99 -2.04
N THR A 102 -5.75 -16.28 -2.38
CA THR A 102 -4.42 -16.86 -2.54
C THR A 102 -3.45 -16.17 -1.60
N GLY A 103 -2.22 -16.68 -1.48
CA GLY A 103 -1.21 -16.08 -0.62
C GLY A 103 -0.83 -14.67 -1.06
N LEU A 104 -0.68 -13.75 -0.10
CA LEU A 104 -0.05 -12.46 -0.32
C LEU A 104 1.47 -12.65 -0.29
N LYS A 105 2.16 -12.26 -1.37
CA LYS A 105 3.63 -12.29 -1.46
C LYS A 105 4.19 -10.88 -1.33
N THR A 106 5.02 -10.67 -0.31
CA THR A 106 5.84 -9.47 -0.17
C THR A 106 7.31 -9.81 -0.43
N PRO A 107 8.14 -8.90 -0.99
CA PRO A 107 9.57 -9.13 -1.14
C PRO A 107 10.26 -9.31 0.21
N ILE A 108 11.42 -9.97 0.23
CA ILE A 108 12.33 -9.93 1.38
C ILE A 108 13.43 -8.94 1.04
N GLU A 109 13.51 -7.85 1.81
CA GLU A 109 14.54 -6.83 1.63
C GLU A 109 15.84 -7.25 2.30
N SER A 110 16.92 -7.27 1.52
CA SER A 110 18.29 -7.54 2.02
C SER A 110 18.96 -6.23 2.40
N ASN A 111 19.01 -5.94 3.69
CA ASN A 111 19.62 -4.72 4.19
C ASN A 111 21.14 -4.79 4.21
N THR A 112 21.79 -3.68 3.87
CA THR A 112 23.25 -3.55 3.95
C THR A 112 23.69 -3.47 5.40
N ASP A 113 24.72 -4.26 5.77
CA ASP A 113 25.34 -4.23 7.10
C ASP A 113 26.11 -2.90 7.31
N GLY A 114 26.04 -2.38 8.51
CA GLY A 114 26.71 -1.12 8.89
C GLY A 114 26.63 -0.89 10.40
N ALA A 115 27.30 0.13 10.92
CA ALA A 115 27.26 0.46 12.35
C ALA A 115 25.82 0.64 12.85
N THR A 116 24.99 1.28 12.02
CA THR A 116 23.52 1.31 12.17
C THR A 116 22.91 0.64 10.94
N VAL A 117 21.98 -0.28 11.16
CA VAL A 117 21.18 -0.93 10.11
C VAL A 117 19.78 -0.34 10.20
N THR A 118 19.37 0.37 9.17
CA THR A 118 18.01 0.93 9.08
C THR A 118 17.15 0.05 8.19
N PHE A 119 16.01 -0.39 8.71
CA PHE A 119 15.00 -1.14 7.96
C PHE A 119 13.92 -0.15 7.51
N ASP A 120 13.73 -0.05 6.20
CA ASP A 120 12.73 0.82 5.59
C ASP A 120 11.43 0.06 5.40
N LEU A 121 10.41 0.39 6.18
CA LEU A 121 9.14 -0.36 6.18
C LEU A 121 8.25 -0.03 4.96
N ASP A 122 8.57 1.00 4.17
CA ASP A 122 7.94 1.23 2.87
C ASP A 122 8.53 0.29 1.79
N ALA A 123 9.78 -0.13 1.94
CA ALA A 123 10.43 -1.03 0.99
C ALA A 123 9.92 -2.48 1.14
N SER A 124 9.67 -2.94 2.36
CA SER A 124 9.17 -4.30 2.62
C SER A 124 8.64 -4.46 4.05
N SER A 125 7.78 -5.45 4.22
CA SER A 125 7.37 -5.97 5.55
C SER A 125 8.27 -7.10 6.06
N THR A 126 9.29 -7.53 5.31
CA THR A 126 10.23 -8.59 5.73
C THR A 126 11.65 -8.21 5.34
N HIS A 127 12.50 -8.10 6.34
CA HIS A 127 13.88 -7.67 6.22
C HIS A 127 14.85 -8.75 6.65
N THR A 128 16.03 -8.76 6.04
CA THR A 128 17.15 -9.62 6.48
C THR A 128 18.45 -8.85 6.45
N VAL A 129 19.34 -9.15 7.39
CA VAL A 129 20.70 -8.61 7.41
C VAL A 129 21.66 -9.65 8.00
N THR A 130 22.85 -9.76 7.43
CA THR A 130 23.97 -10.52 8.04
C THR A 130 24.82 -9.55 8.84
N LEU A 131 24.91 -9.79 10.15
CA LEU A 131 25.62 -8.94 11.10
C LEU A 131 27.13 -9.17 11.01
N GLY A 132 27.89 -8.27 10.41
CA GLY A 132 29.36 -8.32 10.38
C GLY A 132 30.01 -7.74 11.63
N GLY A 133 29.24 -7.34 12.64
CA GLY A 133 29.67 -6.80 13.93
C GLY A 133 28.50 -6.55 14.87
N ASN A 134 28.76 -5.95 16.03
CA ASN A 134 27.70 -5.45 16.89
C ASN A 134 27.06 -4.23 16.25
N ARG A 135 25.72 -4.19 16.17
CA ARG A 135 24.97 -3.19 15.39
C ARG A 135 23.91 -2.50 16.21
N THR A 136 23.64 -1.25 15.82
CA THR A 136 22.42 -0.55 16.24
C THR A 136 21.36 -0.73 15.15
N LEU A 137 20.16 -1.13 15.53
CA LEU A 137 19.03 -1.27 14.61
C LEU A 137 18.18 0.00 14.65
N ALA A 138 17.71 0.42 13.49
CA ALA A 138 16.80 1.56 13.32
C ALA A 138 15.70 1.23 12.33
N LEU A 139 14.60 1.98 12.39
CA LEU A 139 13.48 1.88 11.46
C LEU A 139 13.28 3.23 10.78
N SER A 140 12.81 3.21 9.53
CA SER A 140 12.23 4.36 8.84
C SER A 140 10.84 3.99 8.31
N ASN A 141 10.01 5.01 8.09
CA ASN A 141 8.67 4.88 7.51
C ASN A 141 7.78 3.88 8.27
N ALA A 142 7.80 3.94 9.60
CA ALA A 142 7.04 3.05 10.46
C ALA A 142 5.68 3.67 10.82
N ASP A 143 4.59 3.09 10.31
CA ASP A 143 3.22 3.52 10.58
C ASP A 143 2.47 2.62 11.54
N ALA A 144 1.54 3.20 12.28
CA ALA A 144 0.69 2.46 13.21
C ALA A 144 -0.14 1.40 12.47
N GLY A 145 -0.15 0.18 13.00
CA GLY A 145 -0.83 -0.97 12.40
C GLY A 145 0.05 -1.82 11.48
N GLN A 146 1.22 -1.33 11.04
CA GLN A 146 2.16 -2.15 10.27
C GLN A 146 2.65 -3.34 11.06
N LYS A 147 2.80 -4.46 10.35
CA LYS A 147 3.40 -5.71 10.86
C LYS A 147 4.60 -6.04 10.01
N PHE A 148 5.73 -6.33 10.65
CA PHE A 148 6.95 -6.62 9.92
C PHE A 148 7.80 -7.68 10.62
N ILE A 149 8.72 -8.26 9.86
CA ILE A 149 9.62 -9.32 10.31
C ILE A 149 11.07 -8.90 10.05
N ILE A 150 11.93 -9.10 11.04
CA ILE A 150 13.37 -8.91 10.89
C ILE A 150 14.08 -10.25 11.13
N ARG A 151 14.93 -10.63 10.18
CA ARG A 151 15.82 -11.79 10.23
C ARG A 151 17.23 -11.30 10.45
N LEU A 152 17.81 -11.65 11.57
CA LEU A 152 19.20 -11.32 11.95
C LEU A 152 20.07 -12.57 11.79
N VAL A 153 21.01 -12.51 10.86
CA VAL A 153 21.91 -13.61 10.54
C VAL A 153 23.26 -13.34 11.17
N GLN A 154 23.80 -14.28 11.95
CA GLN A 154 25.18 -14.22 12.43
C GLN A 154 26.13 -14.44 11.25
N ASP A 155 27.23 -13.67 11.18
CA ASP A 155 28.30 -13.93 10.20
C ASP A 155 29.08 -15.24 10.53
N ALA A 156 30.11 -15.51 9.75
CA ALA A 156 31.00 -16.68 9.97
C ALA A 156 31.76 -16.66 11.30
N THR A 157 31.82 -15.52 11.99
CA THR A 157 32.44 -15.37 13.31
C THR A 157 31.45 -15.66 14.43
N GLY A 158 30.17 -15.23 14.26
CA GLY A 158 29.16 -15.35 15.30
C GLY A 158 29.34 -14.35 16.45
N SER A 159 28.54 -14.52 17.49
CA SER A 159 28.56 -13.70 18.73
C SER A 159 28.28 -12.21 18.51
N ARG A 160 27.59 -11.86 17.42
CA ARG A 160 27.15 -10.50 17.15
C ARG A 160 25.95 -10.16 18.00
N THR A 161 25.93 -8.93 18.50
CA THR A 161 24.82 -8.40 19.31
C THR A 161 24.17 -7.20 18.62
N VAL A 162 22.95 -6.86 19.04
CA VAL A 162 22.26 -5.69 18.55
C VAL A 162 21.77 -4.81 19.70
N SER A 163 21.79 -3.49 19.45
CA SER A 163 20.98 -2.54 20.18
C SER A 163 19.71 -2.31 19.38
N TRP A 164 18.58 -2.64 19.96
CA TRP A 164 17.28 -2.50 19.33
C TRP A 164 16.89 -1.03 19.16
N PHE A 165 16.04 -0.75 18.17
CA PHE A 165 15.34 0.52 18.06
C PHE A 165 14.44 0.75 19.28
N SER A 166 14.05 2.00 19.53
CA SER A 166 13.41 2.38 20.79
C SER A 166 11.96 1.89 20.92
N THR A 167 11.59 1.69 22.18
CA THR A 167 10.27 1.44 22.74
C THR A 167 9.60 0.17 22.21
N ILE A 168 10.32 -0.95 22.35
CA ILE A 168 9.74 -2.28 22.09
C ILE A 168 9.24 -2.87 23.42
N LYS A 169 7.99 -3.30 23.43
CA LYS A 169 7.44 -4.14 24.48
C LYS A 169 7.66 -5.61 24.14
N TRP A 170 8.54 -6.24 24.90
CA TRP A 170 8.82 -7.66 24.77
C TRP A 170 7.97 -8.51 25.71
N PRO A 171 7.67 -9.78 25.38
CA PRO A 171 6.99 -10.70 26.27
C PRO A 171 7.70 -10.82 27.61
N GLY A 172 6.97 -10.65 28.71
CA GLY A 172 7.53 -10.64 30.05
C GLY A 172 8.47 -9.48 30.38
N GLY A 173 8.56 -8.46 29.52
CA GLY A 173 9.46 -7.31 29.69
C GLY A 173 10.94 -7.62 29.47
N VAL A 174 11.28 -8.79 28.92
CA VAL A 174 12.66 -9.26 28.73
C VAL A 174 13.11 -9.10 27.29
N THR A 175 14.12 -8.26 27.07
CA THR A 175 14.74 -8.11 25.74
C THR A 175 15.42 -9.43 25.33
N PRO A 176 15.14 -9.96 24.14
CA PRO A 176 15.71 -11.21 23.69
C PRO A 176 17.23 -11.11 23.44
N THR A 177 17.95 -12.18 23.80
CA THR A 177 19.37 -12.34 23.48
C THR A 177 19.50 -13.13 22.18
N LEU A 178 20.35 -12.65 21.26
CA LEU A 178 20.59 -13.33 19.99
C LEU A 178 21.37 -14.64 20.19
N THR A 179 21.12 -15.59 19.30
CA THR A 179 21.97 -16.78 19.11
C THR A 179 23.40 -16.35 18.79
N THR A 180 24.38 -16.94 19.45
CA THR A 180 25.80 -16.61 19.26
C THR A 180 26.51 -17.46 18.22
N THR A 181 25.88 -18.56 17.78
CA THR A 181 26.47 -19.52 16.81
C THR A 181 26.59 -18.88 15.44
N ALA A 182 27.77 -19.02 14.81
CA ALA A 182 28.05 -18.55 13.47
C ALA A 182 27.04 -19.08 12.43
N ASN A 183 26.69 -18.25 11.44
CA ASN A 183 25.79 -18.56 10.32
C ASN A 183 24.35 -18.94 10.74
N LYS A 184 23.97 -18.69 11.98
CA LYS A 184 22.61 -18.93 12.48
C LYS A 184 21.75 -17.68 12.38
N THR A 185 20.47 -17.89 12.25
CA THR A 185 19.47 -16.83 12.06
C THR A 185 18.49 -16.81 13.22
N ASP A 186 18.25 -15.64 13.76
CA ASP A 186 17.13 -15.35 14.66
C ASP A 186 16.10 -14.53 13.93
N VAL A 187 14.82 -14.81 14.17
CA VAL A 187 13.68 -14.16 13.49
C VAL A 187 12.78 -13.53 14.54
N PHE A 188 12.48 -12.25 14.31
CA PHE A 188 11.64 -11.45 15.18
C PHE A 188 10.47 -10.85 14.39
N GLY A 189 9.29 -10.85 14.98
CA GLY A 189 8.12 -10.19 14.45
C GLY A 189 7.76 -8.96 15.27
N PHE A 190 7.17 -7.97 14.64
CA PHE A 190 6.79 -6.73 15.28
C PHE A 190 5.42 -6.23 14.82
N ILE A 191 4.75 -5.50 15.69
CA ILE A 191 3.57 -4.69 15.38
C ILE A 191 3.90 -3.26 15.81
N CYS A 192 3.81 -2.31 14.88
CA CYS A 192 3.87 -0.88 15.19
C CYS A 192 2.53 -0.47 15.81
N THR A 193 2.51 -0.17 17.11
CA THR A 193 1.28 0.20 17.84
C THR A 193 0.97 1.69 17.76
N SER A 194 2.01 2.51 17.60
CA SER A 194 1.97 3.94 17.31
C SER A 194 3.37 4.40 16.91
N ALA A 195 3.52 5.62 16.41
CA ALA A 195 4.84 6.15 16.01
C ALA A 195 5.88 5.94 17.13
N GLY A 196 6.95 5.18 16.82
CA GLY A 196 8.04 4.87 17.73
C GLY A 196 7.75 3.84 18.83
N ASN A 197 6.59 3.18 18.83
CA ASN A 197 6.21 2.16 19.83
C ASN A 197 5.86 0.83 19.15
N TYR A 198 6.41 -0.25 19.66
CA TYR A 198 6.32 -1.56 19.02
C TYR A 198 6.04 -2.66 20.05
N ASP A 199 5.23 -3.65 19.66
CA ASP A 199 5.18 -4.94 20.33
C ASP A 199 6.08 -5.90 19.56
N GLY A 200 7.05 -6.52 20.26
CA GLY A 200 8.03 -7.42 19.67
C GLY A 200 7.79 -8.86 20.06
N PHE A 201 8.02 -9.77 19.15
CA PHE A 201 7.83 -11.23 19.33
C PHE A 201 9.04 -11.98 18.81
N VAL A 202 9.42 -13.04 19.50
CA VAL A 202 10.41 -14.00 18.99
C VAL A 202 9.68 -15.04 18.17
N LEU A 203 9.99 -15.15 16.89
CA LEU A 203 9.42 -16.12 15.97
C LEU A 203 10.29 -17.38 15.83
N GLY A 204 11.59 -17.25 15.98
CA GLY A 204 12.51 -18.39 15.94
C GLY A 204 13.92 -18.02 16.30
N TYR A 205 14.63 -18.95 16.90
CA TYR A 205 16.06 -18.87 17.23
C TYR A 205 16.85 -19.98 16.56
N ASN A 206 18.12 -19.70 16.29
CA ASN A 206 19.12 -20.69 15.88
C ASN A 206 18.72 -21.51 14.64
N LEU A 207 18.03 -20.85 13.70
CA LEU A 207 17.58 -21.42 12.44
C LEU A 207 18.73 -21.64 11.46
#